data_ad264a030e1b993765799696d40132e7
#
_entry.id   ad264a030e1b993765799696d40132e7
#
_cell.length_a   1.000
_cell.length_b   1.000
_cell.length_c   1.000
_cell.angle_alpha   90.00
_cell.angle_beta   90.00
_cell.angle_gamma   90.00
#
_symmetry.space_group_name_H-M   'P 1'
#
loop_
_entity.id
_entity.type
_entity.pdbx_description
1 polymer ?
#
loop_
_entity_poly.entity_id
_entity_poly.type
_entity_poly.pdbx_seq_one_letter_code
_entity_poly.pdbx_strand_id
1 'polypeptide(L)' 'MIVIFKNNANPEQVKQLCAGFEAQGLKIHNSEGEHTHLIGLIGDTSSVDIDLVRANDFVEDVKRVKIGRAHV' A
#
# COMPACT_ATOMS: atom_id res chain seq x y z
N MET A 1 2.49 1.95 -6.32
CA MET A 1 2.93 2.24 -4.95
C MET A 1 2.88 0.96 -4.14
N ILE A 2 3.86 0.75 -3.28
CA ILE A 2 3.92 -0.44 -2.44
C ILE A 2 3.89 -0.02 -0.99
N VAL A 3 2.97 -0.62 -0.23
CA VAL A 3 2.85 -0.38 1.20
C VAL A 3 3.29 -1.66 1.93
N ILE A 4 4.27 -1.51 2.80
CA ILE A 4 4.82 -2.63 3.56
C ILE A 4 4.32 -2.52 4.99
N PHE A 5 3.72 -3.60 5.48
CA PHE A 5 3.17 -3.64 6.83
C PHE A 5 4.13 -4.30 7.80
N LYS A 6 4.03 -3.93 9.06
CA LYS A 6 4.81 -4.56 10.12
C LYS A 6 4.26 -5.96 10.38
N ASN A 7 5.12 -6.84 10.92
CA ASN A 7 4.73 -8.21 11.21
C ASN A 7 3.56 -8.30 12.19
N ASN A 8 3.43 -7.32 13.06
CA ASN A 8 2.37 -7.30 14.07
C ASN A 8 1.17 -6.46 13.65
N ALA A 9 1.07 -6.12 12.37
CA ALA A 9 -0.06 -5.33 11.88
C ALA A 9 -1.37 -6.09 12.09
N ASN A 10 -2.37 -5.38 12.59
CA ASN A 10 -3.68 -5.96 12.81
C ASN A 10 -4.39 -6.13 11.47
N PRO A 11 -4.87 -7.35 11.14
CA PRO A 11 -5.55 -7.59 9.87
C PRO A 11 -6.74 -6.67 9.62
N GLU A 12 -7.46 -6.29 10.67
CA GLU A 12 -8.58 -5.38 10.52
C GLU A 12 -8.15 -3.99 10.08
N GLN A 13 -7.04 -3.51 10.65
CA GLN A 13 -6.49 -2.22 10.26
C GLN A 13 -6.01 -2.24 8.82
N VAL A 14 -5.38 -3.33 8.41
CA VAL A 14 -4.94 -3.50 7.04
C VAL A 14 -6.13 -3.48 6.10
N LYS A 15 -7.21 -4.17 6.44
CA LYS A 15 -8.43 -4.18 5.65
C LYS A 15 -9.04 -2.79 5.52
N GLN A 16 -9.07 -2.04 6.59
CA GLN A 16 -9.63 -0.69 6.57
C GLN A 16 -8.82 0.22 5.67
N LEU A 17 -7.51 0.10 5.74
CA LEU A 17 -6.64 0.90 4.86
C LEU A 17 -6.86 0.53 3.40
N CYS A 18 -6.95 -0.76 3.11
CA CYS A 18 -7.21 -1.24 1.76
C CYS A 18 -8.55 -0.74 1.24
N ALA A 19 -9.59 -0.79 2.08
CA ALA A 19 -10.90 -0.30 1.69
C ALA A 19 -10.86 1.19 1.33
N GLY A 20 -10.08 1.96 2.08
CA GLY A 20 -9.90 3.37 1.79
C GLY A 20 -9.26 3.61 0.42
N PHE A 21 -8.27 2.82 0.07
CA PHE A 21 -7.63 2.92 -1.24
C PHE A 21 -8.59 2.51 -2.36
N GLU A 22 -9.35 1.44 -2.14
CA GLU A 22 -10.32 1.01 -3.13
C GLU A 22 -11.39 2.06 -3.37
N ALA A 23 -11.80 2.75 -2.31
CA ALA A 23 -12.76 3.84 -2.42
C ALA A 23 -12.23 4.99 -3.27
N GLN A 24 -10.91 5.13 -3.38
CA GLN A 24 -10.27 6.13 -4.22
C GLN A 24 -10.13 5.66 -5.67
N GLY A 25 -10.59 4.46 -5.97
CA GLY A 25 -10.48 3.92 -7.33
C GLY A 25 -9.22 3.13 -7.60
N LEU A 26 -8.44 2.84 -6.57
CA LEU A 26 -7.22 2.07 -6.72
C LEU A 26 -7.50 0.58 -6.63
N LYS A 27 -6.72 -0.20 -7.36
CA LYS A 27 -6.76 -1.65 -7.25
C LYS A 27 -5.66 -2.10 -6.30
N ILE A 28 -5.96 -3.12 -5.53
CA ILE A 28 -5.03 -3.62 -4.53
C ILE A 28 -4.58 -5.02 -4.91
N HIS A 29 -3.27 -5.19 -4.95
CA HIS A 29 -2.65 -6.49 -5.13
C HIS A 29 -2.01 -6.89 -3.81
N ASN A 30 -2.58 -7.89 -3.17
CA ASN A 30 -2.13 -8.34 -1.86
C ASN A 30 -1.07 -9.43 -2.03
N SER A 31 0.05 -9.24 -1.35
CA SER A 31 1.13 -10.21 -1.36
C SER A 31 1.51 -10.54 0.08
N GLU A 32 1.28 -11.78 0.48
CA GLU A 32 1.64 -12.24 1.81
C GLU A 32 2.79 -13.22 1.73
N GLY A 33 3.89 -12.87 2.39
CA GLY A 33 5.01 -13.78 2.57
C GLY A 33 5.03 -14.29 4.00
N GLU A 34 5.98 -15.16 4.31
CA GLU A 34 6.10 -15.73 5.65
C GLU A 34 6.43 -14.65 6.69
N HIS A 35 7.23 -13.68 6.30
CA HIS A 35 7.71 -12.64 7.22
C HIS A 35 7.34 -11.25 6.78
N THR A 36 6.70 -11.11 5.65
CA THR A 36 6.41 -9.80 5.08
C THR A 36 5.01 -9.78 4.52
N HIS A 37 4.27 -8.75 4.90
CA HIS A 37 2.96 -8.51 4.31
C HIS A 37 3.01 -7.15 3.62
N LEU A 38 2.76 -7.15 2.33
CA LEU A 38 2.77 -5.92 1.56
C LEU A 38 1.62 -5.91 0.57
N ILE A 39 1.21 -4.71 0.19
CA ILE A 39 0.21 -4.54 -0.85
C ILE A 39 0.77 -3.62 -1.93
N GLY A 40 0.41 -3.94 -3.17
CA GLY A 40 0.70 -3.07 -4.30
C GLY A 40 -0.54 -2.30 -4.68
N LEU A 41 -0.41 -1.00 -4.87
CA LEU A 41 -1.51 -0.15 -5.30
C LEU A 41 -1.34 0.12 -6.79
N ILE A 42 -2.37 -0.19 -7.55
CA ILE A 42 -2.38 -0.03 -9.00
C ILE A 42 -3.39 1.03 -9.36
N GLY A 43 -2.97 1.98 -10.16
CA GLY A 43 -3.82 3.09 -10.59
C GLY A 43 -3.15 4.41 -10.31
N ASP A 44 -3.96 5.46 -10.26
CA ASP A 44 -3.44 6.81 -10.02
C ASP A 44 -3.25 7.03 -8.53
N THR A 45 -2.01 6.90 -8.09
CA THR A 45 -1.65 7.09 -6.69
C THR A 45 -1.18 8.52 -6.38
N SER A 46 -1.29 9.42 -7.33
CA SER A 46 -0.80 10.79 -7.14
C SER A 46 -1.58 11.53 -6.05
N SER A 47 -2.81 11.14 -5.80
CA SER A 47 -3.63 11.75 -4.75
C SER A 47 -3.41 11.10 -3.38
N VAL A 48 -2.63 10.04 -3.31
CA VAL A 48 -2.36 9.36 -2.05
C VAL A 48 -1.26 10.08 -1.30
N ASP A 49 -1.53 10.44 -0.06
CA ASP A 49 -0.54 11.09 0.79
C ASP A 49 0.29 10.01 1.49
N ILE A 50 1.53 9.88 1.03
CA ILE A 50 2.44 8.87 1.57
C ILE A 50 2.71 9.11 3.05
N ASP A 51 2.82 10.38 3.45
CA ASP A 51 3.10 10.69 4.85
C ASP A 51 1.97 10.25 5.76
N LEU A 52 0.72 10.39 5.32
CA LEU A 52 -0.43 9.93 6.09
C LEU A 52 -0.44 8.41 6.20
N VAL A 53 -0.12 7.72 5.12
CA VAL A 53 -0.06 6.26 5.13
C VAL A 53 1.06 5.79 6.05
N ARG A 54 2.22 6.41 5.93
CA ARG A 54 3.38 6.04 6.74
C ARG A 54 3.19 6.37 8.22
N ALA A 55 2.31 7.31 8.54
CA ALA A 55 2.01 7.68 9.92
C ALA A 55 1.27 6.60 10.69
N ASN A 56 0.71 5.61 10.01
CA ASN A 56 0.05 4.50 10.68
C ASN A 56 1.06 3.60 11.36
N ASP A 57 0.79 3.25 12.62
CA ASP A 57 1.72 2.45 13.41
C ASP A 57 1.98 1.07 12.84
N PHE A 58 1.03 0.53 12.09
CA PHE A 58 1.14 -0.80 11.51
C PHE A 58 1.80 -0.80 10.12
N VAL A 59 2.14 0.36 9.60
CA VAL A 59 2.84 0.49 8.33
C VAL A 59 4.33 0.63 8.59
N GLU A 60 5.13 -0.26 8.01
CA GLU A 60 6.57 -0.19 8.16
C GLU A 60 7.20 0.80 7.19
N ASP A 61 6.77 0.76 5.93
CA ASP A 61 7.32 1.65 4.91
C ASP A 61 6.36 1.77 3.75
N VAL A 62 6.54 2.82 2.97
CA VAL A 62 5.77 3.04 1.74
C VAL A 62 6.75 3.42 0.65
N LYS A 63 6.70 2.72 -0.47
CA LYS A 63 7.56 3.00 -1.61
C LYS A 63 6.73 3.38 -2.81
N ARG A 64 7.05 4.50 -3.42
CA ARG A 64 6.41 4.91 -4.65
C ARG A 64 7.18 4.33 -5.82
N VAL A 65 6.59 3.37 -6.50
CA VAL A 65 7.20 2.75 -7.66
C VAL A 65 6.63 3.39 -8.90
N LYS A 66 7.50 3.93 -9.71
CA LYS A 66 7.09 4.37 -11.03
C LYS A 66 7.01 3.13 -11.91
N ILE A 67 5.82 2.80 -12.29
CA ILE A 67 5.64 1.80 -13.31
C ILE A 67 5.90 2.53 -14.60
N GLY A 68 7.07 2.34 -15.06
CA GLY A 68 7.51 3.06 -16.21
C GLY A 68 6.77 2.65 -17.44
N ARG A 69 6.66 3.38 -18.20
CA ARG A 69 6.32 3.20 -19.37
C ARG A 69 7.42 3.36 -20.12
N ALA A 70 7.95 2.93 -20.22
CA ALA A 70 8.94 3.09 -20.66
C ALA A 70 9.55 3.34 -21.44
N HIS A 71 9.47 3.25 -21.64
CA HIS A 71 9.85 3.39 -22.26
C HIS A 71 10.36 3.52 -22.80
N VAL A 72 10.43 3.52 -23.10
CA VAL A 72 10.76 3.73 -23.68
C VAL A 72 11.29 3.81 -24.04
#